data_52d5c03674d78ebe2fd376e23f0b6996
#
_entry.id   52d5c03674d78ebe2fd376e23f0b6996
#
_cell.length_a   1.000
_cell.length_b   1.000
_cell.length_c   1.000
_cell.angle_alpha   90.00
_cell.angle_beta   90.00
_cell.angle_gamma   90.00
#
_symmetry.space_group_name_H-M   'P 1'
#
loop_
_entity.id
_entity.type
_entity.pdbx_description
1 polymer ?
#
loop_
_entity_poly.entity_id
_entity_poly.type
_entity_poly.pdbx_seq_one_letter_code
_entity_poly.pdbx_strand_id
1 'polypeptide(L)'
;SLIRNFIEIHKNCEILITSSTVSSAKVFEDEVKERNIYHRFFPVDTSYLIKNFLDSWSPDGVFLVDSEIWPNLIFEINKKKIPLILINGRITLKTFNRWKMFPKFSKSLFEKFNVCISSDKKSVHRLISLGAKKVSHFGNLKFTSQSFDLKIVHNTNLLKDNFIWCASSIHMGEEKILLK
;
A
#
# COMPACT_ATOMS: atom_id res chain seq x y z
N SER A 1 -13.13 -3.74 5.56
CA SER A 1 -11.79 -3.57 4.97
C SER A 1 -11.14 -4.93 4.66
N LEU A 2 -10.08 -4.95 3.85
CA LEU A 2 -9.36 -6.18 3.48
C LEU A 2 -8.94 -6.99 4.72
N ILE A 3 -8.40 -6.31 5.72
CA ILE A 3 -7.94 -6.93 6.97
C ILE A 3 -9.09 -7.60 7.73
N ARG A 4 -10.24 -6.95 7.86
CA ARG A 4 -11.41 -7.53 8.53
C ARG A 4 -11.90 -8.78 7.82
N ASN A 5 -12.03 -8.74 6.51
CA ASN A 5 -12.42 -9.92 5.73
C ASN A 5 -11.40 -11.06 5.85
N PHE A 6 -10.10 -10.73 5.93
CA PHE A 6 -9.06 -11.74 6.13
C PHE A 6 -9.18 -12.43 7.50
N ILE A 7 -9.43 -11.66 8.56
CA ILE A 7 -9.63 -12.20 9.93
C ILE A 7 -10.90 -13.05 10.03
N GLU A 8 -11.98 -12.62 9.37
CA GLU A 8 -13.23 -13.41 9.34
C GLU A 8 -13.03 -14.79 8.74
N ILE A 9 -12.18 -14.90 7.71
CA ILE A 9 -11.84 -16.17 7.06
C ILE A 9 -10.82 -16.96 7.90
N HIS A 10 -9.84 -16.28 8.49
CA HIS A 10 -8.71 -16.86 9.21
C HIS A 10 -8.73 -16.46 10.70
N LYS A 11 -9.65 -17.03 11.48
CA LYS A 11 -9.95 -16.63 12.86
C LYS A 11 -8.77 -16.73 13.83
N ASN A 12 -7.78 -17.59 13.56
CA ASN A 12 -6.63 -17.84 14.43
C ASN A 12 -5.34 -17.15 13.91
N CYS A 13 -5.42 -16.18 13.03
CA CYS A 13 -4.24 -15.46 12.55
C CYS A 13 -3.92 -14.24 13.41
N GLU A 14 -2.64 -13.98 13.59
CA GLU A 14 -2.12 -12.73 14.10
C GLU A 14 -1.64 -11.88 12.91
N ILE A 15 -1.92 -10.58 12.95
CA ILE A 15 -1.58 -9.66 11.86
C ILE A 15 -0.68 -8.56 12.40
N LEU A 16 0.49 -8.40 11.81
CA LEU A 16 1.34 -7.26 12.02
C LEU A 16 1.15 -6.26 10.87
N ILE A 17 0.69 -5.07 11.19
CA ILE A 17 0.62 -3.95 10.25
C ILE A 17 1.81 -3.03 10.49
N THR A 18 2.51 -2.69 9.42
CA THR A 18 3.60 -1.72 9.48
C THR A 18 3.27 -0.45 8.72
N SER A 19 3.70 0.67 9.25
CA SER A 19 3.59 1.97 8.56
C SER A 19 4.86 2.80 8.74
N SER A 20 5.06 3.79 7.85
CA SER A 20 6.24 4.66 7.88
C SER A 20 5.94 6.05 8.46
N THR A 21 4.69 6.37 8.78
CA THR A 21 4.29 7.71 9.24
C THR A 21 3.50 7.67 10.54
N VAL A 22 3.66 8.72 11.36
CA VAL A 22 2.90 8.89 12.60
C VAL A 22 1.39 9.00 12.32
N SER A 23 1.02 9.68 11.23
CA SER A 23 -0.39 9.80 10.83
C SER A 23 -1.03 8.44 10.57
N SER A 24 -0.32 7.52 9.91
CA SER A 24 -0.83 6.16 9.67
C SER A 24 -0.94 5.34 10.95
N ALA A 25 -0.01 5.53 11.90
CA ALA A 25 -0.08 4.89 13.20
C ALA A 25 -1.32 5.36 13.98
N LYS A 26 -1.61 6.66 13.95
CA LYS A 26 -2.80 7.23 14.61
C LYS A 26 -4.10 6.68 14.01
N VAL A 27 -4.19 6.61 12.68
CA VAL A 27 -5.35 5.98 12.00
C VAL A 27 -5.52 4.53 12.44
N PHE A 28 -4.42 3.78 12.59
CA PHE A 28 -4.48 2.43 13.10
C PHE A 28 -5.05 2.38 14.53
N GLU A 29 -4.57 3.20 15.44
CA GLU A 29 -5.03 3.27 16.82
C GLU A 29 -6.52 3.64 16.93
N ASP A 30 -7.00 4.52 16.05
CA ASP A 30 -8.39 4.96 16.03
C ASP A 30 -9.35 3.90 15.47
N GLU A 31 -8.94 3.17 14.42
CA GLU A 31 -9.82 2.30 13.65
C GLU A 31 -9.70 0.80 13.98
N VAL A 32 -8.56 0.34 14.51
CA VAL A 32 -8.30 -1.09 14.75
C VAL A 32 -8.39 -1.39 16.24
N LYS A 33 -9.38 -2.18 16.63
CA LYS A 33 -9.63 -2.56 18.05
C LYS A 33 -9.46 -4.06 18.31
N GLU A 34 -9.17 -4.81 17.28
CA GLU A 34 -8.99 -6.27 17.34
C GLU A 34 -7.68 -6.62 18.06
N ARG A 35 -7.74 -7.54 19.04
CA ARG A 35 -6.61 -7.89 19.91
C ARG A 35 -5.48 -8.66 19.22
N ASN A 36 -5.75 -9.27 18.09
CA ASN A 36 -4.81 -10.06 17.31
C ASN A 36 -4.18 -9.26 16.15
N ILE A 37 -4.32 -7.94 16.16
CA ILE A 37 -3.69 -7.04 15.19
C ILE A 37 -2.71 -6.13 15.92
N TYR A 38 -1.47 -6.15 15.47
CA TYR A 38 -0.38 -5.36 16.03
C TYR A 38 0.07 -4.29 15.05
N HIS A 39 0.54 -3.16 15.56
CA HIS A 39 1.18 -2.13 14.74
C HIS A 39 2.64 -1.93 15.16
N ARG A 40 3.50 -1.70 14.18
CA ARG A 40 4.88 -1.24 14.36
C ARG A 40 5.27 -0.29 13.24
N PHE A 41 6.22 0.59 13.52
CA PHE A 41 6.85 1.35 12.46
C PHE A 41 7.74 0.43 11.62
N PHE A 42 7.69 0.62 10.30
CA PHE A 42 8.55 -0.13 9.40
C PHE A 42 10.01 0.27 9.63
N PRO A 43 10.94 -0.67 9.82
CA PRO A 43 12.35 -0.37 10.00
C PRO A 43 12.97 0.21 8.71
N VAL A 44 14.08 0.92 8.85
CA VAL A 44 14.85 1.36 7.68
C VAL A 44 15.26 0.15 6.85
N ASP A 45 15.09 0.22 5.52
CA ASP A 45 15.33 -0.89 4.59
C ASP A 45 16.83 -1.18 4.41
N THR A 46 17.46 -1.67 5.47
CA THR A 46 18.81 -2.24 5.47
C THR A 46 18.76 -3.72 5.78
N SER A 47 19.66 -4.50 5.18
CA SER A 47 19.64 -5.97 5.33
C SER A 47 19.71 -6.41 6.80
N TYR A 48 20.51 -5.72 7.63
CA TYR A 48 20.67 -6.03 9.06
C TYR A 48 19.37 -5.79 9.85
N LEU A 49 18.76 -4.60 9.72
CA LEU A 49 17.54 -4.25 10.45
C LEU A 49 16.34 -5.08 10.00
N ILE A 50 16.21 -5.30 8.69
CA ILE A 50 15.16 -6.14 8.13
C ILE A 50 15.30 -7.60 8.57
N LYS A 51 16.53 -8.14 8.59
CA LYS A 51 16.76 -9.49 9.08
C LYS A 51 16.31 -9.62 10.54
N ASN A 52 16.75 -8.72 11.43
CA ASN A 52 16.35 -8.74 12.84
C ASN A 52 14.85 -8.59 13.02
N PHE A 53 14.20 -7.73 12.22
CA PHE A 53 12.76 -7.55 12.22
C PHE A 53 12.03 -8.84 11.84
N LEU A 54 12.44 -9.49 10.75
CA LEU A 54 11.86 -10.75 10.30
C LEU A 54 12.15 -11.92 11.27
N ASP A 55 13.31 -11.92 11.92
CA ASP A 55 13.64 -12.92 12.94
C ASP A 55 12.78 -12.77 14.20
N SER A 56 12.48 -11.53 14.59
CA SER A 56 11.67 -11.23 15.78
C SER A 56 10.18 -11.55 15.58
N TRP A 57 9.65 -11.32 14.36
CA TRP A 57 8.22 -11.52 14.07
C TRP A 57 7.90 -12.84 13.41
N SER A 58 8.86 -13.48 12.75
CA SER A 58 8.75 -14.79 12.09
C SER A 58 7.43 -14.96 11.30
N PRO A 59 7.12 -14.06 10.34
CA PRO A 59 5.84 -14.12 9.64
C PRO A 59 5.74 -15.33 8.71
N ASP A 60 4.56 -15.95 8.64
CA ASP A 60 4.23 -17.03 7.70
C ASP A 60 3.98 -16.52 6.27
N GLY A 61 3.69 -15.24 6.09
CA GLY A 61 3.49 -14.58 4.80
C GLY A 61 3.57 -13.08 4.91
N VAL A 62 3.97 -12.41 3.83
CA VAL A 62 4.12 -10.95 3.79
C VAL A 62 3.32 -10.37 2.62
N PHE A 63 2.57 -9.33 2.92
CA PHE A 63 1.80 -8.55 1.96
C PHE A 63 2.37 -7.15 1.86
N LEU A 64 2.86 -6.76 0.68
CA LEU A 64 3.19 -5.38 0.36
C LEU A 64 2.01 -4.73 -0.34
N VAL A 65 1.70 -3.49 0.02
CA VAL A 65 0.50 -2.80 -0.49
C VAL A 65 0.91 -1.58 -1.32
N ASP A 66 0.15 -1.31 -2.39
CA ASP A 66 0.37 -0.19 -3.31
C ASP A 66 1.76 -0.21 -4.00
N SER A 67 2.58 0.81 -3.73
CA SER A 67 3.90 0.97 -4.36
C SER A 67 5.06 0.69 -3.40
N GLU A 68 4.81 -0.04 -2.33
CA GLU A 68 5.79 -0.35 -1.29
C GLU A 68 6.77 -1.43 -1.76
N ILE A 69 7.78 -1.03 -2.52
CA ILE A 69 8.81 -1.92 -3.06
C ILE A 69 10.12 -1.66 -2.32
N TRP A 70 10.41 -2.47 -1.32
CA TRP A 70 11.57 -2.38 -0.44
C TRP A 70 12.59 -3.47 -0.77
N PRO A 71 13.69 -3.16 -1.45
CA PRO A 71 14.59 -4.19 -1.99
C PRO A 71 15.18 -5.11 -0.92
N ASN A 72 15.70 -4.58 0.18
CA ASN A 72 16.30 -5.42 1.22
C ASN A 72 15.25 -6.31 1.88
N LEU A 73 14.06 -5.78 2.17
CA LEU A 73 12.94 -6.58 2.68
C LEU A 73 12.61 -7.74 1.75
N ILE A 74 12.45 -7.47 0.46
CA ILE A 74 12.09 -8.49 -0.55
C ILE A 74 13.17 -9.59 -0.64
N PHE A 75 14.45 -9.22 -0.62
CA PHE A 75 15.54 -10.19 -0.64
C PHE A 75 15.60 -11.02 0.64
N GLU A 76 15.45 -10.40 1.82
CA GLU A 76 15.50 -11.14 3.10
C GLU A 76 14.29 -12.08 3.26
N ILE A 77 13.08 -11.65 2.87
CA ILE A 77 11.87 -12.50 2.80
C ILE A 77 12.13 -13.72 1.92
N ASN A 78 12.70 -13.51 0.74
CA ASN A 78 12.99 -14.60 -0.20
C ASN A 78 14.05 -15.57 0.34
N LYS A 79 15.12 -15.08 1.02
CA LYS A 79 16.11 -15.94 1.68
C LYS A 79 15.48 -16.85 2.72
N LYS A 80 14.48 -16.36 3.44
CA LYS A 80 13.71 -17.12 4.45
C LYS A 80 12.61 -17.99 3.84
N LYS A 81 12.42 -17.95 2.51
CA LYS A 81 11.37 -18.67 1.78
C LYS A 81 9.94 -18.33 2.25
N ILE A 82 9.74 -17.13 2.78
CA ILE A 82 8.45 -16.63 3.20
C ILE A 82 7.65 -16.23 1.95
N PRO A 83 6.37 -16.62 1.80
CA PRO A 83 5.52 -16.17 0.71
C PRO A 83 5.36 -14.64 0.69
N LEU A 84 5.57 -14.04 -0.48
CA LEU A 84 5.51 -12.60 -0.69
C LEU A 84 4.48 -12.25 -1.75
N ILE A 85 3.51 -11.41 -1.39
CA ILE A 85 2.42 -11.00 -2.26
C ILE A 85 2.39 -9.47 -2.34
N LEU A 86 2.28 -8.94 -3.56
CA LEU A 86 2.00 -7.53 -3.78
C LEU A 86 0.50 -7.33 -3.99
N ILE A 87 -0.14 -6.51 -3.16
CA ILE A 87 -1.57 -6.19 -3.24
C ILE A 87 -1.75 -4.75 -3.71
N ASN A 88 -2.70 -4.52 -4.60
CA ASN A 88 -3.00 -3.21 -5.17
C ASN A 88 -1.77 -2.55 -5.83
N GLY A 89 -0.86 -3.36 -6.37
CA GLY A 89 0.42 -2.92 -6.89
C GLY A 89 0.26 -1.87 -8.00
N ARG A 90 0.84 -0.70 -7.78
CA ARG A 90 0.82 0.42 -8.72
C ARG A 90 2.24 0.80 -9.13
N ILE A 91 2.53 0.69 -10.41
CA ILE A 91 3.80 1.12 -10.98
C ILE A 91 3.55 2.29 -11.93
N THR A 92 3.89 3.51 -11.53
CA THR A 92 3.78 4.69 -12.40
C THR A 92 4.79 4.62 -13.55
N LEU A 93 4.57 5.40 -14.63
CA LEU A 93 5.54 5.45 -15.74
C LEU A 93 6.92 5.92 -15.28
N LYS A 94 6.96 6.90 -14.38
CA LYS A 94 8.20 7.42 -13.79
C LYS A 94 8.95 6.33 -13.02
N THR A 95 8.25 5.60 -12.17
CA THR A 95 8.81 4.48 -11.40
C THR A 95 9.27 3.34 -12.31
N PHE A 96 8.49 3.00 -13.31
CA PHE A 96 8.84 1.98 -14.31
C PHE A 96 10.14 2.31 -15.03
N ASN A 97 10.27 3.55 -15.54
CA ASN A 97 11.47 3.98 -16.24
C ASN A 97 12.72 3.93 -15.34
N ARG A 98 12.58 4.30 -14.07
CA ARG A 98 13.68 4.18 -13.08
C ARG A 98 14.12 2.72 -12.88
N TRP A 99 13.19 1.78 -12.73
CA TRP A 99 13.51 0.36 -12.61
C TRP A 99 14.13 -0.20 -13.89
N LYS A 100 13.69 0.24 -15.07
CA LYS A 100 14.27 -0.17 -16.36
C LYS A 100 15.73 0.26 -16.54
N MET A 101 16.23 1.24 -15.82
CA MET A 101 17.65 1.60 -15.87
C MET A 101 18.57 0.48 -15.32
N PHE A 102 18.02 -0.40 -14.49
CA PHE A 102 18.75 -1.54 -13.90
C PHE A 102 18.04 -2.86 -14.17
N PRO A 103 17.99 -3.32 -15.42
CA PRO A 103 17.09 -4.41 -15.84
C PRO A 103 17.39 -5.74 -15.14
N LYS A 104 18.66 -6.09 -14.94
CA LYS A 104 19.05 -7.32 -14.23
C LYS A 104 18.61 -7.28 -12.76
N PHE A 105 18.80 -6.14 -12.09
CA PHE A 105 18.39 -5.96 -10.70
C PHE A 105 16.88 -5.98 -10.56
N SER A 106 16.15 -5.24 -11.40
CA SER A 106 14.69 -5.22 -11.40
C SER A 106 14.11 -6.62 -11.59
N LYS A 107 14.61 -7.36 -12.58
CA LYS A 107 14.18 -8.74 -12.83
C LYS A 107 14.42 -9.62 -11.60
N SER A 108 15.62 -9.58 -11.02
CA SER A 108 15.96 -10.36 -9.84
C SER A 108 15.14 -10.01 -8.61
N LEU A 109 14.61 -8.77 -8.52
CA LEU A 109 13.74 -8.30 -7.44
C LEU A 109 12.29 -8.72 -7.66
N PHE A 110 11.72 -8.38 -8.82
CA PHE A 110 10.29 -8.59 -9.08
C PHE A 110 9.93 -10.07 -9.28
N GLU A 111 10.86 -10.93 -9.69
CA GLU A 111 10.62 -12.38 -9.77
C GLU A 111 10.44 -13.07 -8.41
N LYS A 112 10.76 -12.39 -7.31
CA LYS A 112 10.62 -12.91 -5.95
C LYS A 112 9.21 -12.83 -5.39
N PHE A 113 8.34 -12.06 -6.03
CA PHE A 113 6.94 -12.07 -5.68
C PHE A 113 6.27 -13.37 -6.12
N ASN A 114 5.58 -14.03 -5.18
CA ASN A 114 4.78 -15.21 -5.48
C ASN A 114 3.56 -14.84 -6.33
N VAL A 115 2.93 -13.71 -6.00
CA VAL A 115 1.77 -13.15 -6.73
C VAL A 115 1.81 -11.63 -6.66
N CYS A 116 1.44 -10.97 -7.74
CA CYS A 116 1.19 -9.53 -7.78
C CYS A 116 -0.26 -9.27 -8.21
N ILE A 117 -1.02 -8.59 -7.38
CA ILE A 117 -2.37 -8.11 -7.69
C ILE A 117 -2.26 -6.62 -7.98
N SER A 118 -2.47 -6.23 -9.21
CA SER A 118 -2.30 -4.86 -9.70
C SER A 118 -3.55 -4.01 -9.53
N SER A 119 -3.37 -2.72 -9.26
CA SER A 119 -4.46 -1.73 -9.15
C SER A 119 -5.05 -1.32 -10.50
N ASP A 120 -4.30 -1.47 -11.60
CA ASP A 120 -4.70 -1.06 -12.94
C ASP A 120 -4.00 -1.89 -14.03
N LYS A 121 -4.59 -1.92 -15.22
CA LYS A 121 -4.08 -2.68 -16.38
C LYS A 121 -2.70 -2.23 -16.84
N LYS A 122 -2.37 -0.94 -16.73
CA LYS A 122 -1.04 -0.42 -17.13
C LYS A 122 0.04 -0.94 -16.20
N SER A 123 -0.26 -1.03 -14.90
CA SER A 123 0.65 -1.59 -13.90
C SER A 123 0.86 -3.11 -14.08
N VAL A 124 -0.13 -3.87 -14.60
CA VAL A 124 0.05 -5.29 -14.98
C VAL A 124 1.20 -5.43 -15.97
N HIS A 125 1.12 -4.71 -17.10
CA HIS A 125 2.15 -4.79 -18.15
C HIS A 125 3.53 -4.37 -17.63
N ARG A 126 3.57 -3.36 -16.77
CA ARG A 126 4.83 -2.87 -16.18
C ARG A 126 5.43 -3.88 -15.23
N LEU A 127 4.64 -4.50 -14.34
CA LEU A 127 5.10 -5.53 -13.41
C LEU A 127 5.66 -6.74 -14.15
N ILE A 128 4.96 -7.24 -15.19
CA ILE A 128 5.45 -8.33 -16.04
C ILE A 128 6.77 -7.95 -16.70
N SER A 129 6.86 -6.76 -17.28
CA SER A 129 8.09 -6.27 -17.93
C SER A 129 9.26 -6.10 -16.97
N LEU A 130 9.00 -5.88 -15.68
CA LEU A 130 10.03 -5.81 -14.63
C LEU A 130 10.44 -7.18 -14.09
N GLY A 131 9.73 -8.25 -14.44
CA GLY A 131 10.10 -9.63 -14.09
C GLY A 131 9.13 -10.36 -13.17
N ALA A 132 8.01 -9.76 -12.78
CA ALA A 132 6.99 -10.45 -11.99
C ALA A 132 6.35 -11.60 -12.80
N LYS A 133 6.27 -12.80 -12.20
CA LYS A 133 5.85 -14.03 -12.89
C LYS A 133 4.34 -14.25 -12.90
N LYS A 134 3.67 -13.92 -11.80
CA LYS A 134 2.23 -14.12 -11.63
C LYS A 134 1.58 -12.76 -11.33
N VAL A 135 0.97 -12.16 -12.32
CA VAL A 135 0.32 -10.84 -12.18
C VAL A 135 -1.14 -10.94 -12.58
N SER A 136 -2.02 -10.47 -11.70
CA SER A 136 -3.47 -10.41 -11.92
C SER A 136 -4.00 -9.01 -11.65
N HIS A 137 -5.20 -8.72 -12.13
CA HIS A 137 -5.88 -7.44 -11.91
C HIS A 137 -7.35 -7.70 -11.55
N PHE A 138 -7.75 -7.28 -10.37
CA PHE A 138 -9.11 -7.41 -9.85
C PHE A 138 -9.78 -6.06 -9.53
N GLY A 139 -9.22 -4.98 -10.02
CA GLY A 139 -9.64 -3.62 -9.68
C GLY A 139 -8.78 -2.99 -8.59
N ASN A 140 -9.12 -1.75 -8.24
CA ASN A 140 -8.41 -1.01 -7.22
C ASN A 140 -9.14 -1.13 -5.88
N LEU A 141 -8.45 -1.61 -4.85
CA LEU A 141 -8.98 -1.80 -3.50
C LEU A 141 -9.59 -0.53 -2.89
N LYS A 142 -9.14 0.66 -3.32
CA LYS A 142 -9.69 1.93 -2.85
C LYS A 142 -11.15 2.14 -3.25
N PHE A 143 -11.63 1.46 -4.28
CA PHE A 143 -13.03 1.52 -4.71
C PHE A 143 -13.92 0.45 -4.04
N THR A 144 -13.33 -0.50 -3.31
CA THR A 144 -14.08 -1.53 -2.58
C THR A 144 -14.37 -1.15 -1.13
N SER A 145 -13.86 -0.02 -0.65
CA SER A 145 -14.27 0.51 0.66
C SER A 145 -15.73 0.92 0.56
N GLN A 146 -16.58 0.26 1.37
CA GLN A 146 -17.96 0.70 1.57
C GLN A 146 -17.94 2.20 1.91
N SER A 147 -18.86 2.94 1.30
CA SER A 147 -19.10 4.33 1.66
C SER A 147 -19.20 4.43 3.18
N PHE A 148 -18.23 5.09 3.81
CA PHE A 148 -18.45 5.53 5.17
C PHE A 148 -19.70 6.39 5.14
N ASP A 149 -20.68 6.09 6.00
CA ASP A 149 -21.73 7.03 6.34
C ASP A 149 -21.06 8.22 7.05
N LEU A 150 -20.42 9.06 6.25
CA LEU A 150 -19.97 10.36 6.71
C LEU A 150 -21.25 11.10 7.09
N LYS A 151 -21.49 11.25 8.37
CA LYS A 151 -22.44 12.26 8.86
C LYS A 151 -21.90 13.61 8.41
N ILE A 152 -22.31 14.01 7.20
CA ILE A 152 -21.98 15.33 6.67
C ILE A 152 -22.73 16.31 7.55
N VAL A 153 -22.02 16.97 8.45
CA VAL A 153 -22.57 18.09 9.21
C VAL A 153 -22.67 19.25 8.22
N HIS A 154 -23.84 19.37 7.61
CA HIS A 154 -24.16 20.50 6.77
C HIS A 154 -24.33 21.76 7.63
N ASN A 155 -23.35 22.62 7.64
CA ASN A 155 -23.51 23.98 8.13
C ASN A 155 -24.20 24.83 7.05
N THR A 156 -25.50 24.60 6.88
CA THR A 156 -26.30 25.20 5.80
C THR A 156 -26.40 26.73 5.90
N ASN A 157 -26.09 27.31 7.06
CA ASN A 157 -26.17 28.75 7.25
C ASN A 157 -25.05 29.54 6.59
N LEU A 158 -23.88 28.90 6.36
CA LEU A 158 -22.75 29.48 5.63
C LEU A 158 -22.91 29.39 4.11
N LEU A 159 -23.82 28.53 3.62
CA LEU A 159 -23.99 28.21 2.22
C LEU A 159 -25.19 28.90 1.56
N LYS A 160 -26.01 29.61 2.34
CA LYS A 160 -27.15 30.38 1.80
C LYS A 160 -26.63 31.60 1.05
N ASP A 161 -27.09 31.73 -0.18
CA ASP A 161 -26.89 32.90 -1.05
C ASP A 161 -25.49 33.07 -1.68
N ASN A 162 -24.60 32.09 -1.57
CA ASN A 162 -23.26 32.15 -2.17
C ASN A 162 -22.98 30.96 -3.08
N PHE A 163 -22.32 31.20 -4.21
CA PHE A 163 -21.72 30.14 -5.02
C PHE A 163 -20.44 29.66 -4.34
N ILE A 164 -20.46 28.46 -3.80
CA ILE A 164 -19.34 27.87 -3.06
C ILE A 164 -18.76 26.69 -3.85
N TRP A 165 -17.46 26.72 -4.04
CA TRP A 165 -16.71 25.58 -4.55
C TRP A 165 -15.52 25.28 -3.65
N CYS A 166 -15.11 24.04 -3.62
CA CYS A 166 -13.99 23.58 -2.82
C CYS A 166 -12.92 22.98 -3.72
N ALA A 167 -11.70 23.46 -3.60
CA ALA A 167 -10.54 22.85 -4.23
C ALA A 167 -9.71 22.12 -3.16
N SER A 168 -9.57 20.80 -3.32
CA SER A 168 -8.85 19.94 -2.38
C SER A 168 -7.56 19.42 -3.05
N SER A 169 -6.51 19.22 -2.24
CA SER A 169 -5.21 18.70 -2.69
C SER A 169 -4.53 19.59 -3.76
N ILE A 170 -4.63 20.89 -3.60
CA ILE A 170 -4.02 21.88 -4.51
C ILE A 170 -2.51 21.94 -4.26
N HIS A 171 -1.72 21.91 -5.33
CA HIS A 171 -0.29 22.17 -5.29
C HIS A 171 0.03 23.66 -5.41
N MET A 172 1.17 24.08 -4.85
CA MET A 172 1.62 25.46 -4.90
C MET A 172 1.62 26.01 -6.34
N GLY A 173 0.86 27.09 -6.58
CA GLY A 173 0.71 27.74 -7.89
C GLY A 173 -0.58 27.42 -8.64
N GLU A 174 -1.27 26.33 -8.31
CA GLU A 174 -2.55 25.95 -8.93
C GLU A 174 -3.69 26.88 -8.50
N GLU A 175 -3.59 27.50 -7.32
CA GLU A 175 -4.54 28.48 -6.81
C GLU A 175 -4.73 29.67 -7.76
N LYS A 176 -3.67 30.07 -8.49
CA LYS A 176 -3.72 31.18 -9.45
C LYS A 176 -4.57 30.87 -10.69
N ILE A 177 -4.72 29.57 -11.01
CA ILE A 177 -5.53 29.11 -12.14
C ILE A 177 -6.99 29.02 -11.73
N LEU A 178 -7.23 28.60 -10.49
CA LEU A 178 -8.56 28.37 -9.95
C LEU A 178 -9.31 29.65 -9.54
N LEU A 179 -8.55 30.73 -9.27
CA LEU A 179 -9.11 32.04 -8.86
C LEU A 179 -9.25 33.04 -10.03
N LYS A 180 -9.01 32.63 -11.27
CA LYS A 180 -9.31 33.39 -12.48
C LYS A 180 -10.71 33.08 -12.99
#